data_536a5350f4d0ddf3f6e4425576c569e7
#
_entry.id   536a5350f4d0ddf3f6e4425576c569e7
#
_cell.length_a   1.000
_cell.length_b   1.000
_cell.length_c   1.000
_cell.angle_alpha   90.00
_cell.angle_beta   90.00
_cell.angle_gamma   90.00
#
_symmetry.space_group_name_H-M   'P 1'
#
loop_
_entity.id
_entity.type
_entity.pdbx_description
1 polymer ?
#
loop_
_entity_poly.entity_id
_entity_poly.type
_entity_poly.pdbx_seq_one_letter_code
_entity_poly.pdbx_strand_id
1 'polypeptide(L)'
;MTQRLITQLALFFIYAASAFCLWGIGTALIDPPWQALLLFPFGLRMGILLQSPYRFWPGILLADLLLMALLADQFGYGPALWASVAVLVLTVLLSLLASPWLLRHQQSDSEWRWPLLQGAVVGAAALLQALVWQLVSGEGARALLLGLTGGFTIAPTCLLLWHYLARQIWVPLEPGLIHKPVELRLGHLASYLLLFAFSIWLQQQVNAAELRRFAPFCLAIPIVFMSYRYGWQGALLATLLNGVALMVNEPPQPESHRDLLLSLLAQSLTGLLLGAGIQRQRELNQQLRLRLAENRQLARALVTAEEQTRRELHDEVGQTITVIRTQASIVKRLAPEPAVVGCADTIDALALRVYDGVHDVLTQLWPAALNNLPLSAAVAAMLRESLPQDASLVSSLQWQVPDELLDETLKITLYRVCQEGVTNVCRHAGASRLELDARLQPRKGAAPQIALTIRDNGVGFDAENHQPGYGLRGMQERISALGGSLRFTAEGGACLSVILPTVSPAQTQN
;
A
#
# COMPACT_ATOMS: atom_id res chain seq x y z
N MET A 1 0.21 -35.10 -31.13
CA MET A 1 1.12 -35.99 -30.37
C MET A 1 2.59 -35.54 -30.51
N THR A 2 3.03 -35.23 -31.70
CA THR A 2 4.41 -34.76 -32.04
C THR A 2 4.87 -33.50 -31.30
N GLN A 3 4.02 -32.47 -31.18
CA GLN A 3 4.40 -31.22 -30.54
C GLN A 3 4.64 -31.36 -29.02
N ARG A 4 3.90 -32.24 -28.34
CA ARG A 4 4.10 -32.56 -26.92
C ARG A 4 5.43 -33.28 -26.68
N LEU A 5 5.78 -34.21 -27.58
CA LEU A 5 7.03 -34.97 -27.49
C LEU A 5 8.22 -34.04 -27.70
N ILE A 6 8.16 -33.15 -28.71
CA ILE A 6 9.21 -32.18 -29.00
C ILE A 6 9.43 -31.26 -27.78
N THR A 7 8.35 -30.77 -27.15
CA THR A 7 8.45 -29.92 -25.96
C THR A 7 9.10 -30.65 -24.78
N GLN A 8 8.74 -31.93 -24.55
CA GLN A 8 9.35 -32.75 -23.49
C GLN A 8 10.83 -33.01 -23.74
N LEU A 9 11.20 -33.33 -24.98
CA LEU A 9 12.60 -33.54 -25.38
C LEU A 9 13.41 -32.24 -25.23
N ALA A 10 12.90 -31.12 -25.68
CA ALA A 10 13.56 -29.83 -25.53
C ALA A 10 13.80 -29.48 -24.04
N LEU A 11 12.77 -29.66 -23.19
CA LEU A 11 12.87 -29.42 -21.75
C LEU A 11 13.87 -30.36 -21.08
N PHE A 12 13.89 -31.64 -21.47
CA PHE A 12 14.87 -32.63 -21.03
C PHE A 12 16.30 -32.16 -21.32
N PHE A 13 16.61 -31.80 -22.58
CA PHE A 13 17.95 -31.36 -22.95
C PHE A 13 18.37 -30.05 -22.27
N ILE A 14 17.45 -29.07 -22.20
CA ILE A 14 17.73 -27.79 -21.51
C ILE A 14 18.00 -28.04 -20.03
N TYR A 15 17.19 -28.86 -19.37
CA TYR A 15 17.37 -29.18 -17.96
C TYR A 15 18.67 -29.96 -17.73
N ALA A 16 18.95 -31.02 -18.53
CA ALA A 16 20.14 -31.82 -18.41
C ALA A 16 21.43 -31.00 -18.59
N ALA A 17 21.46 -30.13 -19.61
CA ALA A 17 22.58 -29.22 -19.85
C ALA A 17 22.75 -28.23 -18.68
N SER A 18 21.65 -27.64 -18.19
CA SER A 18 21.71 -26.71 -17.04
C SER A 18 22.19 -27.41 -15.77
N ALA A 19 21.69 -28.62 -15.47
CA ALA A 19 22.08 -29.41 -14.31
C ALA A 19 23.54 -29.80 -14.38
N PHE A 20 24.03 -30.21 -15.56
CA PHE A 20 25.45 -30.56 -15.80
C PHE A 20 26.34 -29.31 -15.61
N CYS A 21 26.00 -28.16 -16.20
CA CYS A 21 26.76 -26.92 -16.02
C CYS A 21 26.81 -26.48 -14.55
N LEU A 22 25.68 -26.54 -13.84
CA LEU A 22 25.60 -26.21 -12.42
C LEU A 22 26.37 -27.20 -11.54
N TRP A 23 26.37 -28.47 -11.89
CA TRP A 23 27.24 -29.47 -11.27
C TRP A 23 28.74 -29.12 -11.49
N GLY A 24 29.14 -28.80 -12.73
CA GLY A 24 30.50 -28.39 -13.05
C GLY A 24 30.97 -27.17 -12.25
N ILE A 25 30.10 -26.15 -12.10
CA ILE A 25 30.38 -25.00 -11.23
C ILE A 25 30.52 -25.46 -9.78
N GLY A 26 29.65 -26.36 -9.32
CA GLY A 26 29.69 -26.90 -7.97
C GLY A 26 30.97 -27.69 -7.65
N THR A 27 31.54 -28.40 -8.61
CA THR A 27 32.81 -29.14 -8.43
C THR A 27 34.02 -28.24 -8.23
N ALA A 28 33.97 -27.01 -8.72
CA ALA A 28 35.03 -26.03 -8.44
C ALA A 28 34.98 -25.51 -6.98
N LEU A 29 33.85 -25.69 -6.28
CA LEU A 29 33.64 -25.23 -4.90
C LEU A 29 33.67 -26.36 -3.87
N ILE A 30 33.45 -27.61 -4.29
CA ILE A 30 33.19 -28.72 -3.38
C ILE A 30 33.95 -29.98 -3.83
N ASP A 31 34.68 -30.52 -2.89
CA ASP A 31 35.34 -31.83 -3.02
C ASP A 31 34.74 -32.77 -1.97
N PRO A 32 34.35 -33.99 -2.31
CA PRO A 32 34.46 -34.68 -3.60
C PRO A 32 33.35 -34.25 -4.61
N PRO A 33 33.58 -34.45 -5.94
CA PRO A 33 32.70 -33.97 -7.01
C PRO A 33 31.23 -34.43 -6.94
N TRP A 34 30.96 -35.59 -6.34
CA TRP A 34 29.60 -36.10 -6.17
C TRP A 34 28.77 -35.23 -5.19
N GLN A 35 29.40 -34.59 -4.21
CA GLN A 35 28.70 -33.67 -3.30
C GLN A 35 28.21 -32.41 -4.00
N ALA A 36 28.78 -32.02 -5.13
CA ALA A 36 28.33 -30.91 -5.94
C ALA A 36 26.89 -31.10 -6.49
N LEU A 37 26.39 -32.33 -6.59
CA LEU A 37 25.00 -32.65 -6.90
C LEU A 37 24.02 -32.14 -5.85
N LEU A 38 24.46 -32.05 -4.58
CA LEU A 38 23.64 -31.60 -3.45
C LEU A 38 23.50 -30.08 -3.38
N LEU A 39 24.29 -29.34 -4.17
CA LEU A 39 24.31 -27.87 -4.19
C LEU A 39 23.37 -27.32 -5.25
N PHE A 40 23.88 -26.84 -6.35
CA PHE A 40 23.10 -26.11 -7.37
C PHE A 40 22.14 -27.00 -8.17
N PRO A 41 22.47 -28.24 -8.55
CA PRO A 41 21.53 -29.14 -9.21
C PRO A 41 20.30 -29.45 -8.35
N PHE A 42 20.50 -29.61 -7.02
CA PHE A 42 19.37 -29.72 -6.09
C PHE A 42 18.44 -28.50 -6.14
N GLY A 43 19.01 -27.28 -6.12
CA GLY A 43 18.25 -26.05 -6.22
C GLY A 43 17.49 -25.91 -7.55
N LEU A 44 18.12 -26.27 -8.67
CA LEU A 44 17.50 -26.29 -9.99
C LEU A 44 16.31 -27.24 -10.05
N ARG A 45 16.48 -28.47 -9.55
CA ARG A 45 15.42 -29.47 -9.48
C ARG A 45 14.23 -28.96 -8.69
N MET A 46 14.46 -28.49 -7.46
CA MET A 46 13.41 -27.94 -6.62
C MET A 46 12.70 -26.75 -7.27
N GLY A 47 13.47 -25.82 -7.84
CA GLY A 47 12.93 -24.64 -8.51
C GLY A 47 12.02 -24.99 -9.68
N ILE A 48 12.39 -25.95 -10.50
CA ILE A 48 11.61 -26.34 -11.69
C ILE A 48 10.42 -27.24 -11.30
N LEU A 49 10.57 -28.21 -10.40
CA LEU A 49 9.47 -29.09 -9.98
C LEU A 49 8.33 -28.30 -9.34
N LEU A 50 8.62 -27.31 -8.51
CA LEU A 50 7.59 -26.51 -7.83
C LEU A 50 6.79 -25.60 -8.76
N GLN A 51 7.29 -25.32 -9.96
CA GLN A 51 6.68 -24.38 -10.90
C GLN A 51 6.14 -25.03 -12.16
N SER A 52 6.71 -26.19 -12.53
CA SER A 52 6.29 -26.88 -13.77
C SER A 52 5.09 -27.80 -13.55
N PRO A 53 4.18 -27.90 -14.53
CA PRO A 53 3.12 -28.91 -14.51
C PRO A 53 3.66 -30.34 -14.45
N TYR A 54 2.97 -31.24 -13.75
CA TYR A 54 3.37 -32.65 -13.56
C TYR A 54 3.70 -33.39 -14.87
N ARG A 55 3.11 -32.98 -15.99
CA ARG A 55 3.37 -33.55 -17.32
C ARG A 55 4.83 -33.43 -17.76
N PHE A 56 5.60 -32.51 -17.20
CA PHE A 56 7.03 -32.29 -17.54
C PHE A 56 7.99 -33.00 -16.60
N TRP A 57 7.52 -33.45 -15.45
CA TRP A 57 8.35 -34.08 -14.42
C TRP A 57 9.10 -35.33 -14.88
N PRO A 58 8.49 -36.26 -15.69
CA PRO A 58 9.21 -37.45 -16.13
C PRO A 58 10.51 -37.15 -16.89
N GLY A 59 10.52 -36.10 -17.73
CA GLY A 59 11.72 -35.68 -18.44
C GLY A 59 12.81 -35.15 -17.52
N ILE A 60 12.42 -34.35 -16.52
CA ILE A 60 13.35 -33.80 -15.51
C ILE A 60 13.99 -34.92 -14.68
N LEU A 61 13.14 -35.82 -14.19
CA LEU A 61 13.61 -36.96 -13.39
C LEU A 61 14.55 -37.92 -14.16
N LEU A 62 14.21 -38.15 -15.44
CA LEU A 62 15.06 -38.95 -16.30
C LEU A 62 16.45 -38.30 -16.51
N ALA A 63 16.47 -36.97 -16.68
CA ALA A 63 17.71 -36.21 -16.82
C ALA A 63 18.57 -36.27 -15.54
N ASP A 64 17.97 -36.13 -14.36
CA ASP A 64 18.66 -36.28 -13.08
C ASP A 64 19.21 -37.67 -12.89
N LEU A 65 18.44 -38.74 -13.17
CA LEU A 65 18.89 -40.11 -13.08
C LEU A 65 20.04 -40.43 -14.04
N LEU A 66 19.96 -39.90 -15.29
CA LEU A 66 21.03 -40.04 -16.26
C LEU A 66 22.31 -39.34 -15.80
N LEU A 67 22.18 -38.12 -15.28
CA LEU A 67 23.34 -37.40 -14.74
C LEU A 67 23.96 -38.15 -13.56
N MET A 68 23.16 -38.63 -12.63
CA MET A 68 23.63 -39.44 -11.50
C MET A 68 24.31 -40.73 -11.96
N ALA A 69 23.75 -41.44 -12.94
CA ALA A 69 24.31 -42.67 -13.46
C ALA A 69 25.65 -42.44 -14.17
N LEU A 70 25.75 -41.38 -15.00
CA LEU A 70 26.98 -41.00 -15.70
C LEU A 70 28.11 -40.64 -14.72
N LEU A 71 27.76 -39.89 -13.67
CA LEU A 71 28.74 -39.52 -12.63
C LEU A 71 29.13 -40.71 -11.77
N ALA A 72 28.23 -41.66 -11.49
CA ALA A 72 28.51 -42.86 -10.74
C ALA A 72 29.48 -43.78 -11.49
N ASP A 73 29.33 -43.89 -12.81
CA ASP A 73 30.23 -44.64 -13.68
C ASP A 73 31.66 -44.06 -13.70
N GLN A 74 31.76 -42.74 -13.84
CA GLN A 74 33.05 -42.06 -13.93
C GLN A 74 33.82 -41.98 -12.61
N PHE A 75 33.13 -41.87 -11.47
CA PHE A 75 33.76 -41.56 -10.18
C PHE A 75 33.57 -42.66 -9.10
N GLY A 76 32.91 -43.76 -9.40
CA GLY A 76 32.81 -44.93 -8.52
C GLY A 76 31.92 -44.73 -7.27
N TYR A 77 30.80 -44.07 -7.35
CA TYR A 77 29.93 -43.65 -6.21
C TYR A 77 29.01 -44.74 -5.64
N GLY A 78 29.44 -45.86 -5.20
CA GLY A 78 28.58 -46.95 -4.69
C GLY A 78 27.44 -46.49 -3.72
N PRO A 79 27.74 -46.27 -2.42
CA PRO A 79 26.66 -45.89 -1.47
C PRO A 79 26.11 -44.51 -1.67
N ALA A 80 26.87 -43.55 -2.20
CA ALA A 80 26.46 -42.17 -2.50
C ALA A 80 25.39 -42.10 -3.61
N LEU A 81 25.41 -43.03 -4.57
CA LEU A 81 24.37 -43.12 -5.61
C LEU A 81 23.01 -43.43 -5.00
N TRP A 82 22.92 -44.43 -4.12
CA TRP A 82 21.66 -44.80 -3.48
C TRP A 82 21.11 -43.68 -2.59
N ALA A 83 21.99 -42.98 -1.87
CA ALA A 83 21.58 -41.80 -1.10
C ALA A 83 21.02 -40.66 -2.01
N SER A 84 21.68 -40.41 -3.14
CA SER A 84 21.23 -39.40 -4.09
C SER A 84 19.89 -39.77 -4.73
N VAL A 85 19.67 -41.05 -5.07
CA VAL A 85 18.38 -41.55 -5.58
C VAL A 85 17.29 -41.44 -4.50
N ALA A 86 17.59 -41.77 -3.25
CA ALA A 86 16.64 -41.62 -2.14
C ALA A 86 16.26 -40.17 -1.93
N VAL A 87 17.21 -39.23 -1.97
CA VAL A 87 16.94 -37.79 -1.93
C VAL A 87 16.06 -37.36 -3.11
N LEU A 88 16.32 -37.84 -4.33
CA LEU A 88 15.50 -37.57 -5.50
C LEU A 88 14.05 -37.98 -5.27
N VAL A 89 13.82 -39.22 -4.84
CA VAL A 89 12.46 -39.72 -4.58
C VAL A 89 11.74 -38.90 -3.50
N LEU A 90 12.42 -38.65 -2.38
CA LEU A 90 11.82 -37.86 -1.27
C LEU A 90 11.50 -36.43 -1.68
N THR A 91 12.35 -35.75 -2.44
CA THR A 91 12.12 -34.39 -2.92
C THR A 91 10.97 -34.32 -3.94
N VAL A 92 10.83 -35.36 -4.77
CA VAL A 92 9.68 -35.48 -5.69
C VAL A 92 8.39 -35.69 -4.91
N LEU A 93 8.36 -36.57 -3.92
CA LEU A 93 7.19 -36.79 -3.07
C LEU A 93 6.79 -35.51 -2.33
N LEU A 94 7.77 -34.80 -1.76
CA LEU A 94 7.52 -33.50 -1.12
C LEU A 94 6.94 -32.48 -2.11
N SER A 95 7.49 -32.41 -3.32
CA SER A 95 7.00 -31.51 -4.37
C SER A 95 5.60 -31.87 -4.83
N LEU A 96 5.25 -33.18 -4.90
CA LEU A 96 3.89 -33.63 -5.19
C LEU A 96 2.86 -33.19 -4.14
N LEU A 97 3.25 -33.23 -2.86
CA LEU A 97 2.40 -32.77 -1.76
C LEU A 97 2.28 -31.24 -1.70
N ALA A 98 3.38 -30.53 -1.97
CA ALA A 98 3.42 -29.08 -1.88
C ALA A 98 2.80 -28.37 -3.08
N SER A 99 2.92 -28.90 -4.30
CA SER A 99 2.54 -28.22 -5.53
C SER A 99 1.03 -27.87 -5.62
N PRO A 100 0.05 -28.74 -5.25
CA PRO A 100 -1.35 -28.37 -5.28
C PRO A 100 -1.70 -27.24 -4.30
N TRP A 101 -1.02 -27.25 -3.15
CA TRP A 101 -1.19 -26.22 -2.13
C TRP A 101 -0.58 -24.89 -2.57
N LEU A 102 0.62 -24.93 -3.17
CA LEU A 102 1.26 -23.75 -3.76
C LEU A 102 0.42 -23.15 -4.88
N LEU A 103 -0.09 -23.96 -5.81
CA LEU A 103 -0.93 -23.49 -6.92
C LEU A 103 -2.23 -22.83 -6.46
N ARG A 104 -2.87 -23.35 -5.39
CA ARG A 104 -4.06 -22.71 -4.80
C ARG A 104 -3.76 -21.33 -4.23
N HIS A 105 -2.58 -21.13 -3.64
CA HIS A 105 -2.16 -19.85 -3.08
C HIS A 105 -1.63 -18.87 -4.13
N GLN A 106 -1.28 -19.35 -5.32
CA GLN A 106 -0.86 -18.49 -6.45
C GLN A 106 -2.00 -17.61 -6.98
N GLN A 107 -3.25 -18.03 -6.79
CA GLN A 107 -4.44 -17.24 -7.13
C GLN A 107 -4.81 -16.19 -6.07
N SER A 108 -4.13 -16.19 -4.93
CA SER A 108 -4.31 -15.19 -3.89
C SER A 108 -3.60 -13.88 -4.28
N ASP A 109 -4.24 -12.72 -4.03
CA ASP A 109 -3.77 -11.37 -4.38
C ASP A 109 -2.42 -10.95 -3.77
N SER A 110 -1.77 -11.80 -2.95
CA SER A 110 -0.55 -11.46 -2.23
C SER A 110 0.70 -12.07 -2.87
N GLU A 111 1.36 -11.31 -3.73
CA GLU A 111 2.59 -11.72 -4.45
C GLU A 111 3.79 -12.03 -3.51
N TRP A 112 3.85 -11.43 -2.31
CA TRP A 112 4.95 -11.59 -1.37
C TRP A 112 5.02 -12.97 -0.69
N ARG A 113 3.90 -13.68 -0.61
CA ARG A 113 3.82 -15.00 0.04
C ARG A 113 4.49 -16.10 -0.78
N TRP A 114 4.40 -15.96 -2.09
CA TRP A 114 4.86 -17.01 -3.00
C TRP A 114 6.35 -17.36 -2.85
N PRO A 115 7.30 -16.40 -2.88
CA PRO A 115 8.70 -16.70 -2.68
C PRO A 115 9.00 -17.31 -1.30
N LEU A 116 8.31 -16.90 -0.24
CA LEU A 116 8.48 -17.44 1.10
C LEU A 116 7.98 -18.87 1.23
N LEU A 117 6.82 -19.17 0.64
CA LEU A 117 6.26 -20.52 0.63
C LEU A 117 7.16 -21.49 -0.15
N GLN A 118 7.67 -21.07 -1.30
CA GLN A 118 8.66 -21.84 -2.05
C GLN A 118 9.93 -22.05 -1.22
N GLY A 119 10.44 -21.00 -0.58
CA GLY A 119 11.59 -21.10 0.31
C GLY A 119 11.39 -22.11 1.45
N ALA A 120 10.21 -22.13 2.06
CA ALA A 120 9.87 -23.10 3.10
C ALA A 120 9.91 -24.56 2.60
N VAL A 121 9.36 -24.82 1.40
CA VAL A 121 9.40 -26.15 0.78
C VAL A 121 10.84 -26.56 0.43
N VAL A 122 11.64 -25.64 -0.12
CA VAL A 122 13.06 -25.86 -0.41
C VAL A 122 13.84 -26.17 0.87
N GLY A 123 13.58 -25.42 1.96
CA GLY A 123 14.17 -25.69 3.28
C GLY A 123 13.81 -27.07 3.82
N ALA A 124 12.54 -27.47 3.72
CA ALA A 124 12.10 -28.82 4.10
C ALA A 124 12.77 -29.92 3.26
N ALA A 125 12.92 -29.70 1.95
CA ALA A 125 13.66 -30.62 1.07
C ALA A 125 15.14 -30.74 1.43
N ALA A 126 15.80 -29.64 1.80
CA ALA A 126 17.17 -29.62 2.26
C ALA A 126 17.36 -30.39 3.61
N LEU A 127 16.35 -30.28 4.50
CA LEU A 127 16.33 -31.06 5.74
C LEU A 127 16.20 -32.58 5.46
N LEU A 128 15.33 -32.97 4.51
CA LEU A 128 15.22 -34.38 4.09
C LEU A 128 16.54 -34.89 3.47
N GLN A 129 17.18 -34.06 2.63
CA GLN A 129 18.50 -34.36 2.09
C GLN A 129 19.52 -34.59 3.22
N ALA A 130 19.57 -33.70 4.20
CA ALA A 130 20.48 -33.82 5.34
C ALA A 130 20.23 -35.08 6.16
N LEU A 131 18.99 -35.47 6.37
CA LEU A 131 18.62 -36.68 7.10
C LEU A 131 19.13 -37.95 6.38
N VAL A 132 18.93 -38.04 5.06
CA VAL A 132 19.41 -39.16 4.26
C VAL A 132 20.94 -39.28 4.35
N TRP A 133 21.66 -38.16 4.17
CA TRP A 133 23.09 -38.11 4.22
C TRP A 133 23.66 -38.36 5.64
N GLN A 134 22.94 -37.95 6.68
CA GLN A 134 23.30 -38.29 8.06
C GLN A 134 23.28 -39.82 8.30
N LEU A 135 22.26 -40.52 7.74
CA LEU A 135 22.09 -41.94 7.87
C LEU A 135 23.11 -42.75 7.06
N VAL A 136 23.53 -42.24 5.89
CA VAL A 136 24.42 -42.98 4.97
C VAL A 136 25.90 -42.71 5.24
N SER A 137 26.28 -41.47 5.51
CA SER A 137 27.70 -41.07 5.62
C SER A 137 28.05 -40.33 6.93
N GLY A 138 27.08 -40.00 7.77
CA GLY A 138 27.30 -39.17 8.95
C GLY A 138 27.51 -37.67 8.64
N GLU A 139 27.44 -37.24 7.39
CA GLU A 139 27.72 -35.85 6.95
C GLU A 139 26.45 -35.00 6.77
N GLY A 140 25.42 -35.21 7.56
CA GLY A 140 24.12 -34.51 7.43
C GLY A 140 24.22 -33.00 7.53
N ALA A 141 25.04 -32.44 8.43
CA ALA A 141 25.23 -31.02 8.58
C ALA A 141 25.80 -30.36 7.31
N ARG A 142 26.77 -31.04 6.66
CA ARG A 142 27.33 -30.54 5.40
C ARG A 142 26.29 -30.60 4.25
N ALA A 143 25.58 -31.73 4.17
CA ALA A 143 24.51 -31.91 3.18
C ALA A 143 23.37 -30.87 3.36
N LEU A 144 23.04 -30.49 4.61
CA LEU A 144 22.10 -29.43 4.91
C LEU A 144 22.59 -28.10 4.38
N LEU A 145 23.81 -27.71 4.69
CA LEU A 145 24.39 -26.45 4.23
C LEU A 145 24.39 -26.37 2.70
N LEU A 146 24.79 -27.43 2.01
CA LEU A 146 24.78 -27.50 0.55
C LEU A 146 23.37 -27.36 -0.02
N GLY A 147 22.42 -28.13 0.52
CA GLY A 147 21.02 -28.08 0.07
C GLY A 147 20.38 -26.72 0.29
N LEU A 148 20.59 -26.10 1.46
CA LEU A 148 20.07 -24.76 1.74
C LEU A 148 20.71 -23.72 0.82
N THR A 149 22.04 -23.73 0.69
CA THR A 149 22.75 -22.76 -0.16
C THR A 149 22.32 -22.87 -1.62
N GLY A 150 22.37 -24.08 -2.20
CA GLY A 150 21.96 -24.30 -3.58
C GLY A 150 20.48 -24.05 -3.81
N GLY A 151 19.65 -24.50 -2.87
CA GLY A 151 18.20 -24.32 -2.90
C GLY A 151 17.78 -22.86 -2.87
N PHE A 152 18.27 -22.08 -1.92
CA PHE A 152 17.93 -20.65 -1.79
C PHE A 152 18.60 -19.77 -2.85
N THR A 153 19.68 -20.23 -3.49
CA THR A 153 20.30 -19.48 -4.58
C THR A 153 19.61 -19.74 -5.93
N ILE A 154 19.32 -20.99 -6.26
CA ILE A 154 18.84 -21.36 -7.61
C ILE A 154 17.31 -21.43 -7.70
N ALA A 155 16.60 -21.99 -6.70
CA ALA A 155 15.15 -22.14 -6.81
C ALA A 155 14.40 -20.81 -6.93
N PRO A 156 14.75 -19.72 -6.20
CA PRO A 156 14.13 -18.41 -6.42
C PRO A 156 14.44 -17.79 -7.79
N THR A 157 15.61 -18.09 -8.38
CA THR A 157 15.93 -17.63 -9.74
C THR A 157 15.08 -18.33 -10.79
N CYS A 158 14.80 -19.63 -10.59
CA CYS A 158 13.82 -20.37 -11.40
C CYS A 158 12.42 -19.76 -11.30
N LEU A 159 12.00 -19.34 -10.10
CA LEU A 159 10.74 -18.61 -9.88
C LEU A 159 10.71 -17.29 -10.65
N LEU A 160 11.78 -16.51 -10.58
CA LEU A 160 11.89 -15.25 -11.29
C LEU A 160 11.78 -15.44 -12.80
N LEU A 161 12.51 -16.41 -13.33
CA LEU A 161 12.51 -16.74 -14.77
C LEU A 161 11.12 -17.23 -15.22
N TRP A 162 10.51 -18.13 -14.44
CA TRP A 162 9.17 -18.65 -14.72
C TRP A 162 8.12 -17.52 -14.70
N HIS A 163 8.15 -16.67 -13.68
CA HIS A 163 7.25 -15.53 -13.57
C HIS A 163 7.37 -14.59 -14.77
N TYR A 164 8.60 -14.31 -15.20
CA TYR A 164 8.87 -13.48 -16.37
C TYR A 164 8.34 -14.12 -17.66
N LEU A 165 8.66 -15.41 -17.90
CA LEU A 165 8.24 -16.14 -19.08
C LEU A 165 6.72 -16.38 -19.13
N ALA A 166 6.09 -16.70 -17.99
CA ALA A 166 4.66 -16.98 -17.93
C ALA A 166 3.81 -15.71 -18.10
N ARG A 167 4.27 -14.55 -17.61
CA ARG A 167 3.55 -13.27 -17.82
C ARG A 167 3.68 -12.72 -19.25
N GLN A 168 4.68 -13.14 -20.01
CA GLN A 168 4.81 -12.76 -21.42
C GLN A 168 3.95 -13.60 -22.36
N ILE A 169 3.18 -14.58 -21.89
CA ILE A 169 2.22 -15.30 -22.71
C ILE A 169 1.06 -14.36 -23.01
N TRP A 170 1.19 -13.66 -24.14
CA TRP A 170 0.17 -13.16 -25.06
C TRP A 170 -1.27 -13.19 -24.54
N VAL A 171 -1.62 -12.23 -23.68
CA VAL A 171 -3.02 -11.82 -23.54
C VAL A 171 -3.30 -10.97 -24.77
N PRO A 172 -4.30 -11.31 -25.61
CA PRO A 172 -4.71 -10.43 -26.69
C PRO A 172 -5.06 -9.09 -26.04
N LEU A 173 -4.41 -8.01 -26.53
CA LEU A 173 -4.64 -6.65 -26.09
C LEU A 173 -6.11 -6.30 -26.36
N GLU A 174 -6.93 -6.27 -25.33
CA GLU A 174 -8.19 -5.54 -25.42
C GLU A 174 -7.84 -4.04 -25.55
N PRO A 175 -8.41 -3.34 -26.56
CA PRO A 175 -8.13 -1.93 -26.77
C PRO A 175 -8.70 -1.12 -25.61
N GLY A 176 -7.83 -0.69 -24.69
CA GLY A 176 -8.21 0.16 -23.56
C GLY A 176 -7.36 0.05 -22.30
N LEU A 177 -6.65 -1.04 -22.07
CA LEU A 177 -5.74 -1.17 -20.92
C LEU A 177 -4.30 -0.92 -21.37
N ILE A 178 -3.87 0.31 -21.30
CA ILE A 178 -2.45 0.67 -21.36
C ILE A 178 -1.83 0.28 -20.01
N HIS A 179 -1.42 -0.97 -19.87
CA HIS A 179 -0.40 -1.31 -18.88
C HIS A 179 0.88 -0.59 -19.35
N LYS A 180 1.28 0.43 -18.59
CA LYS A 180 2.58 1.08 -18.79
C LYS A 180 3.62 -0.04 -18.73
N PRO A 181 4.35 -0.31 -19.82
CA PRO A 181 5.46 -1.25 -19.78
C PRO A 181 6.39 -0.76 -18.66
N VAL A 182 7.01 -1.69 -17.93
CA VAL A 182 8.08 -1.35 -17.00
C VAL A 182 9.17 -0.71 -17.86
N GLU A 183 9.16 0.61 -17.96
CA GLU A 183 10.22 1.35 -18.64
C GLU A 183 11.48 1.10 -17.85
N LEU A 184 12.31 0.19 -18.35
CA LEU A 184 13.71 0.07 -17.95
C LEU A 184 14.38 1.38 -18.36
N ARG A 185 14.27 2.40 -17.51
CA ARG A 185 14.99 3.66 -17.72
C ARG A 185 16.46 3.32 -17.64
N LEU A 186 17.16 3.48 -18.77
CA LEU A 186 18.61 3.24 -18.90
C LEU A 186 19.41 3.84 -17.74
N GLY A 187 18.97 4.99 -17.19
CA GLY A 187 19.58 5.60 -16.01
C GLY A 187 19.49 4.77 -14.73
N HIS A 188 18.43 3.96 -14.54
CA HIS A 188 18.33 3.08 -13.38
C HIS A 188 19.17 1.81 -13.53
N LEU A 189 19.25 1.28 -14.74
CA LEU A 189 20.15 0.18 -15.05
C LEU A 189 21.61 0.62 -14.85
N ALA A 190 21.98 1.80 -15.34
CA ALA A 190 23.31 2.37 -15.15
C ALA A 190 23.63 2.63 -13.67
N SER A 191 22.70 3.18 -12.88
CA SER A 191 22.91 3.39 -11.44
C SER A 191 23.10 2.07 -10.68
N TYR A 192 22.36 1.01 -11.09
CA TYR A 192 22.53 -0.32 -10.52
C TYR A 192 23.88 -0.95 -10.88
N LEU A 193 24.28 -0.89 -12.16
CA LEU A 193 25.58 -1.37 -12.59
C LEU A 193 26.73 -0.63 -11.89
N LEU A 194 26.60 0.69 -11.72
CA LEU A 194 27.57 1.48 -10.96
C LEU A 194 27.62 1.07 -9.48
N LEU A 195 26.47 0.90 -8.84
CA LEU A 195 26.40 0.47 -7.44
C LEU A 195 27.00 -0.94 -7.27
N PHE A 196 26.72 -1.84 -8.21
CA PHE A 196 27.27 -3.19 -8.23
C PHE A 196 28.79 -3.18 -8.47
N ALA A 197 29.28 -2.43 -9.46
CA ALA A 197 30.70 -2.26 -9.74
C ALA A 197 31.44 -1.61 -8.54
N PHE A 198 30.83 -0.64 -7.89
CA PHE A 198 31.37 -0.01 -6.68
C PHE A 198 31.42 -1.01 -5.51
N SER A 199 30.40 -1.85 -5.34
CA SER A 199 30.38 -2.89 -4.32
C SER A 199 31.51 -3.92 -4.51
N ILE A 200 31.74 -4.37 -5.76
CA ILE A 200 32.85 -5.28 -6.11
C ILE A 200 34.19 -4.59 -5.88
N TRP A 201 34.34 -3.35 -6.35
CA TRP A 201 35.58 -2.57 -6.17
C TRP A 201 35.89 -2.38 -4.68
N LEU A 202 34.89 -2.03 -3.86
CA LEU A 202 35.06 -1.87 -2.42
C LEU A 202 35.50 -3.19 -1.77
N GLN A 203 34.91 -4.31 -2.18
CA GLN A 203 35.28 -5.64 -1.69
C GLN A 203 36.73 -6.01 -2.03
N GLN A 204 37.22 -5.62 -3.21
CA GLN A 204 38.63 -5.83 -3.62
C GLN A 204 39.61 -4.94 -2.86
N GLN A 205 39.21 -3.70 -2.49
CA GLN A 205 40.08 -2.78 -1.73
C GLN A 205 40.16 -3.14 -0.24
N VAL A 206 39.21 -3.91 0.29
CA VAL A 206 39.14 -4.28 1.71
C VAL A 206 40.06 -5.50 1.98
N ASN A 207 41.36 -5.33 1.83
CA ASN A 207 42.36 -6.36 2.10
C ASN A 207 42.77 -6.48 3.58
N ALA A 208 42.41 -5.53 4.45
CA ALA A 208 42.69 -5.58 5.88
C ALA A 208 41.78 -6.60 6.57
N ALA A 209 42.37 -7.51 7.36
CA ALA A 209 41.64 -8.61 8.02
C ALA A 209 40.45 -8.16 8.88
N GLU A 210 40.53 -6.97 9.45
CA GLU A 210 39.45 -6.38 10.24
C GLU A 210 38.26 -5.91 9.37
N LEU A 211 38.53 -5.38 8.18
CA LEU A 211 37.51 -4.91 7.25
C LEU A 211 36.87 -6.04 6.45
N ARG A 212 37.51 -7.20 6.29
CA ARG A 212 36.91 -8.41 5.68
C ARG A 212 35.60 -8.83 6.36
N ARG A 213 35.46 -8.58 7.66
CA ARG A 213 34.20 -8.85 8.41
C ARG A 213 33.04 -7.98 7.94
N PHE A 214 33.28 -6.82 7.32
CA PHE A 214 32.24 -5.91 6.81
C PHE A 214 31.92 -6.14 5.33
N ALA A 215 32.69 -6.94 4.61
CA ALA A 215 32.43 -7.22 3.18
C ALA A 215 31.01 -7.75 2.89
N PRO A 216 30.40 -8.64 3.70
CA PRO A 216 29.02 -9.08 3.50
C PRO A 216 27.99 -7.95 3.58
N PHE A 217 28.22 -6.93 4.42
CA PHE A 217 27.33 -5.77 4.55
C PHE A 217 27.35 -4.90 3.31
N CYS A 218 28.51 -4.72 2.68
CA CYS A 218 28.64 -3.96 1.43
C CYS A 218 27.84 -4.62 0.29
N LEU A 219 27.80 -5.95 0.26
CA LEU A 219 27.00 -6.71 -0.71
C LEU A 219 25.50 -6.66 -0.42
N ALA A 220 25.08 -6.33 0.80
CA ALA A 220 23.67 -6.14 1.12
C ALA A 220 23.10 -4.84 0.52
N ILE A 221 23.92 -3.82 0.28
CA ILE A 221 23.47 -2.52 -0.24
C ILE A 221 22.74 -2.64 -1.59
N PRO A 222 23.30 -3.33 -2.62
CA PRO A 222 22.59 -3.56 -3.88
C PRO A 222 21.26 -4.31 -3.69
N ILE A 223 21.21 -5.29 -2.77
CA ILE A 223 20.01 -6.07 -2.47
C ILE A 223 18.92 -5.14 -1.90
N VAL A 224 19.26 -4.30 -0.92
CA VAL A 224 18.34 -3.33 -0.31
C VAL A 224 17.80 -2.35 -1.36
N PHE A 225 18.70 -1.78 -2.17
CA PHE A 225 18.32 -0.82 -3.20
C PHE A 225 17.37 -1.43 -4.25
N MET A 226 17.73 -2.61 -4.78
CA MET A 226 16.91 -3.30 -5.78
C MET A 226 15.59 -3.79 -5.21
N SER A 227 15.59 -4.27 -3.98
CA SER A 227 14.39 -4.65 -3.23
C SER A 227 13.44 -3.48 -3.07
N TYR A 228 13.96 -2.31 -2.67
CA TYR A 228 13.17 -1.09 -2.52
C TYR A 228 12.61 -0.59 -3.85
N ARG A 229 13.32 -0.75 -4.96
CA ARG A 229 12.89 -0.25 -6.28
C ARG A 229 11.97 -1.22 -7.03
N TYR A 230 12.31 -2.51 -7.05
CA TYR A 230 11.66 -3.55 -7.87
C TYR A 230 10.97 -4.65 -7.06
N GLY A 231 10.90 -4.52 -5.72
CA GLY A 231 10.28 -5.50 -4.84
C GLY A 231 11.08 -6.82 -4.76
N TRP A 232 10.38 -7.93 -4.59
CA TRP A 232 10.99 -9.24 -4.44
C TRP A 232 11.80 -9.69 -5.68
N GLN A 233 11.38 -9.30 -6.87
CA GLN A 233 12.08 -9.62 -8.12
C GLN A 233 13.47 -8.96 -8.17
N GLY A 234 13.55 -7.69 -7.79
CA GLY A 234 14.81 -6.96 -7.71
C GLY A 234 15.75 -7.52 -6.65
N ALA A 235 15.20 -7.93 -5.50
CA ALA A 235 15.97 -8.57 -4.44
C ALA A 235 16.62 -9.88 -4.91
N LEU A 236 15.87 -10.75 -5.58
CA LEU A 236 16.37 -12.03 -6.10
C LEU A 236 17.42 -11.84 -7.20
N LEU A 237 17.20 -10.88 -8.11
CA LEU A 237 18.20 -10.58 -9.13
C LEU A 237 19.52 -10.07 -8.51
N ALA A 238 19.41 -9.18 -7.54
CA ALA A 238 20.58 -8.65 -6.84
C ALA A 238 21.34 -9.74 -6.06
N THR A 239 20.62 -10.65 -5.39
CA THR A 239 21.27 -11.78 -4.69
C THR A 239 21.98 -12.73 -5.64
N LEU A 240 21.39 -13.01 -6.81
CA LEU A 240 22.03 -13.83 -7.84
C LEU A 240 23.33 -13.19 -8.32
N LEU A 241 23.30 -11.92 -8.70
CA LEU A 241 24.47 -11.19 -9.21
C LEU A 241 25.56 -11.06 -8.15
N ASN A 242 25.19 -10.79 -6.90
CA ASN A 242 26.13 -10.76 -5.79
C ASN A 242 26.74 -12.16 -5.52
N GLY A 243 25.94 -13.22 -5.64
CA GLY A 243 26.44 -14.59 -5.51
C GLY A 243 27.48 -14.93 -6.56
N VAL A 244 27.25 -14.53 -7.82
CA VAL A 244 28.25 -14.69 -8.90
C VAL A 244 29.51 -13.89 -8.59
N ALA A 245 29.37 -12.64 -8.13
CA ALA A 245 30.53 -11.82 -7.78
C ALA A 245 31.36 -12.43 -6.64
N LEU A 246 30.73 -12.99 -5.61
CA LEU A 246 31.42 -13.70 -4.54
C LEU A 246 32.21 -14.89 -5.06
N MET A 247 31.61 -15.72 -5.94
CA MET A 247 32.27 -16.90 -6.50
C MET A 247 33.50 -16.55 -7.35
N VAL A 248 33.44 -15.42 -8.06
CA VAL A 248 34.55 -14.98 -8.94
C VAL A 248 35.71 -14.38 -8.15
N ASN A 249 35.44 -13.74 -7.01
CA ASN A 249 36.44 -13.00 -6.25
C ASN A 249 37.17 -13.80 -5.17
N GLU A 250 36.72 -15.03 -4.85
CA GLU A 250 37.32 -15.77 -3.77
C GLU A 250 38.45 -16.69 -4.26
N PRO A 251 39.66 -16.63 -3.61
CA PRO A 251 40.75 -17.53 -3.96
C PRO A 251 40.42 -18.98 -3.60
N PRO A 252 40.92 -19.97 -4.37
CA PRO A 252 40.63 -21.38 -4.17
C PRO A 252 41.39 -21.94 -2.95
N GLN A 253 40.92 -21.64 -1.72
CA GLN A 253 41.44 -22.22 -0.48
C GLN A 253 40.38 -23.09 0.20
N PRO A 254 40.69 -24.30 0.68
CA PRO A 254 39.69 -25.25 1.22
C PRO A 254 38.92 -24.74 2.44
N GLU A 255 39.53 -23.89 3.26
CA GLU A 255 38.88 -23.29 4.46
C GLU A 255 37.89 -22.15 4.09
N SER A 256 38.12 -21.51 2.95
CA SER A 256 37.29 -20.44 2.43
C SER A 256 35.91 -20.90 1.89
N HIS A 257 35.80 -22.18 1.48
CA HIS A 257 34.57 -22.70 0.85
C HIS A 257 33.37 -22.74 1.81
N ARG A 258 33.56 -22.98 3.11
CA ARG A 258 32.46 -22.93 4.10
C ARG A 258 31.96 -21.53 4.29
N ASP A 259 32.87 -20.58 4.40
CA ASP A 259 32.52 -19.17 4.60
C ASP A 259 31.82 -18.62 3.37
N LEU A 260 32.22 -19.00 2.16
CA LEU A 260 31.54 -18.68 0.91
C LEU A 260 30.11 -19.23 0.89
N LEU A 261 29.92 -20.52 1.21
CA LEU A 261 28.60 -21.14 1.24
C LEU A 261 27.67 -20.46 2.26
N LEU A 262 28.19 -20.13 3.45
CA LEU A 262 27.45 -19.41 4.47
C LEU A 262 27.09 -17.99 4.02
N SER A 263 28.02 -17.32 3.35
CA SER A 263 27.78 -15.97 2.81
C SER A 263 26.73 -15.99 1.70
N LEU A 264 26.77 -16.95 0.79
CA LEU A 264 25.76 -17.15 -0.25
C LEU A 264 24.38 -17.44 0.35
N LEU A 265 24.34 -18.31 1.36
CA LEU A 265 23.09 -18.64 2.05
C LEU A 265 22.53 -17.42 2.77
N ALA A 266 23.34 -16.69 3.52
CA ALA A 266 22.93 -15.50 4.25
C ALA A 266 22.39 -14.43 3.32
N GLN A 267 23.02 -14.17 2.18
CA GLN A 267 22.56 -13.20 1.18
C GLN A 267 21.26 -13.65 0.52
N SER A 268 21.17 -14.91 0.12
CA SER A 268 19.95 -15.44 -0.53
C SER A 268 18.74 -15.36 0.42
N LEU A 269 18.95 -15.71 1.69
CA LEU A 269 17.91 -15.62 2.71
C LEU A 269 17.52 -14.15 2.99
N THR A 270 18.52 -13.27 3.11
CA THR A 270 18.29 -11.83 3.31
C THR A 270 17.49 -11.23 2.13
N GLY A 271 17.88 -11.55 0.90
CA GLY A 271 17.18 -11.08 -0.29
C GLY A 271 15.75 -11.59 -0.37
N LEU A 272 15.52 -12.85 -0.04
CA LEU A 272 14.18 -13.44 -0.01
C LEU A 272 13.29 -12.76 1.03
N LEU A 273 13.76 -12.63 2.27
CA LEU A 273 13.00 -12.04 3.37
C LEU A 273 12.76 -10.53 3.16
N LEU A 274 13.79 -9.80 2.76
CA LEU A 274 13.71 -8.38 2.49
C LEU A 274 12.78 -8.08 1.31
N GLY A 275 12.94 -8.85 0.21
CA GLY A 275 12.10 -8.72 -0.97
C GLY A 275 10.62 -8.96 -0.67
N ALA A 276 10.32 -10.03 0.07
CA ALA A 276 8.95 -10.33 0.50
C ALA A 276 8.40 -9.27 1.47
N GLY A 277 9.22 -8.80 2.43
CA GLY A 277 8.83 -7.77 3.40
C GLY A 277 8.47 -6.44 2.73
N ILE A 278 9.30 -5.97 1.80
CA ILE A 278 9.05 -4.72 1.05
C ILE A 278 7.82 -4.87 0.15
N GLN A 279 7.65 -6.01 -0.51
CA GLN A 279 6.46 -6.26 -1.32
C GLN A 279 5.19 -6.23 -0.48
N ARG A 280 5.19 -6.91 0.67
CA ARG A 280 4.06 -6.87 1.62
C ARG A 280 3.71 -5.45 2.05
N GLN A 281 4.74 -4.65 2.38
CA GLN A 281 4.54 -3.26 2.78
C GLN A 281 3.92 -2.42 1.67
N ARG A 282 4.33 -2.64 0.41
CA ARG A 282 3.74 -1.98 -0.76
C ARG A 282 2.27 -2.35 -0.96
N GLU A 283 1.94 -3.63 -0.89
CA GLU A 283 0.55 -4.10 -1.02
C GLU A 283 -0.34 -3.51 0.07
N LEU A 284 0.12 -3.51 1.33
CA LEU A 284 -0.62 -2.90 2.44
C LEU A 284 -0.82 -1.39 2.24
N ASN A 285 0.21 -0.67 1.80
CA ASN A 285 0.11 0.76 1.53
C ASN A 285 -0.84 1.07 0.36
N GLN A 286 -0.86 0.23 -0.67
CA GLN A 286 -1.82 0.34 -1.77
C GLN A 286 -3.26 0.11 -1.29
N GLN A 287 -3.51 -0.97 -0.53
CA GLN A 287 -4.82 -1.25 0.03
C GLN A 287 -5.31 -0.12 0.94
N LEU A 288 -4.43 0.43 1.78
CA LEU A 288 -4.76 1.56 2.64
C LEU A 288 -5.16 2.80 1.84
N ARG A 289 -4.40 3.12 0.78
CA ARG A 289 -4.72 4.25 -0.11
C ARG A 289 -6.08 4.08 -0.80
N LEU A 290 -6.38 2.88 -1.28
CA LEU A 290 -7.68 2.58 -1.91
C LEU A 290 -8.83 2.74 -0.91
N ARG A 291 -8.72 2.19 0.30
CA ARG A 291 -9.72 2.34 1.35
C ARG A 291 -9.93 3.81 1.77
N LEU A 292 -8.83 4.57 1.87
CA LEU A 292 -8.93 6.01 2.17
C LEU A 292 -9.62 6.79 1.05
N ALA A 293 -9.37 6.44 -0.22
CA ALA A 293 -10.05 7.05 -1.35
C ALA A 293 -11.55 6.72 -1.36
N GLU A 294 -11.91 5.47 -1.12
CA GLU A 294 -13.30 5.00 -1.02
C GLU A 294 -14.05 5.69 0.13
N ASN A 295 -13.45 5.74 1.32
CA ASN A 295 -14.05 6.43 2.47
C ASN A 295 -14.27 7.91 2.20
N ARG A 296 -13.34 8.58 1.51
CA ARG A 296 -13.51 9.99 1.11
C ARG A 296 -14.65 10.17 0.11
N GLN A 297 -14.79 9.23 -0.83
CA GLN A 297 -15.87 9.27 -1.81
C GLN A 297 -17.23 9.05 -1.14
N LEU A 298 -17.35 8.10 -0.22
CA LEU A 298 -18.57 7.86 0.56
C LEU A 298 -18.94 9.08 1.42
N ALA A 299 -17.97 9.69 2.09
CA ALA A 299 -18.20 10.88 2.89
C ALA A 299 -18.73 12.07 2.03
N ARG A 300 -18.15 12.27 0.83
CA ARG A 300 -18.64 13.29 -0.10
C ARG A 300 -20.07 13.00 -0.58
N ALA A 301 -20.34 11.73 -0.95
CA ALA A 301 -21.68 11.33 -1.38
C ALA A 301 -22.73 11.53 -0.30
N LEU A 302 -22.41 11.26 0.97
CA LEU A 302 -23.28 11.54 2.12
C LEU A 302 -23.61 13.02 2.25
N VAL A 303 -22.60 13.90 2.20
CA VAL A 303 -22.80 15.35 2.30
C VAL A 303 -23.68 15.86 1.15
N THR A 304 -23.41 15.36 -0.08
CA THR A 304 -24.22 15.75 -1.25
C THR A 304 -25.68 15.28 -1.15
N ALA A 305 -25.91 14.04 -0.68
CA ALA A 305 -27.24 13.49 -0.48
C ALA A 305 -28.01 14.25 0.61
N GLU A 306 -27.36 14.57 1.74
CA GLU A 306 -27.93 15.37 2.82
C GLU A 306 -28.39 16.73 2.30
N GLU A 307 -27.58 17.39 1.48
CA GLU A 307 -27.88 18.70 0.90
C GLU A 307 -29.04 18.65 -0.09
N GLN A 308 -29.07 17.62 -0.97
CA GLN A 308 -30.16 17.45 -1.92
C GLN A 308 -31.50 17.22 -1.20
N THR A 309 -31.52 16.32 -0.23
CA THR A 309 -32.73 16.05 0.58
C THR A 309 -33.24 17.32 1.28
N ARG A 310 -32.34 18.15 1.77
CA ARG A 310 -32.67 19.42 2.41
C ARG A 310 -33.29 20.40 1.42
N ARG A 311 -32.72 20.55 0.21
CA ARG A 311 -33.32 21.45 -0.83
C ARG A 311 -34.73 21.00 -1.21
N GLU A 312 -34.90 19.69 -1.43
CA GLU A 312 -36.21 19.11 -1.77
C GLU A 312 -37.25 19.38 -0.67
N LEU A 313 -36.85 19.13 0.61
CA LEU A 313 -37.74 19.42 1.76
C LEU A 313 -38.10 20.93 1.88
N HIS A 314 -37.13 21.81 1.67
CA HIS A 314 -37.36 23.25 1.74
C HIS A 314 -38.37 23.70 0.67
N ASP A 315 -38.20 23.24 -0.56
CA ASP A 315 -39.04 23.62 -1.69
C ASP A 315 -40.44 23.02 -1.56
N GLU A 316 -40.57 21.75 -1.22
CA GLU A 316 -41.86 21.04 -1.09
C GLU A 316 -42.69 21.61 0.09
N VAL A 317 -42.05 21.75 1.28
CA VAL A 317 -42.74 22.29 2.47
C VAL A 317 -43.08 23.74 2.28
N GLY A 318 -42.17 24.56 1.73
CA GLY A 318 -42.42 25.98 1.46
C GLY A 318 -43.57 26.21 0.50
N GLN A 319 -43.64 25.45 -0.61
CA GLN A 319 -44.73 25.48 -1.57
C GLN A 319 -46.06 25.04 -0.92
N THR A 320 -46.08 23.96 -0.20
CA THR A 320 -47.29 23.42 0.46
C THR A 320 -47.86 24.39 1.47
N ILE A 321 -47.04 25.01 2.29
CA ILE A 321 -47.46 25.97 3.30
C ILE A 321 -48.02 27.25 2.62
N THR A 322 -47.38 27.71 1.53
CA THR A 322 -47.85 28.84 0.75
C THR A 322 -49.26 28.59 0.17
N VAL A 323 -49.51 27.38 -0.33
CA VAL A 323 -50.85 26.99 -0.82
C VAL A 323 -51.88 27.00 0.32
N ILE A 324 -51.56 26.41 1.49
CA ILE A 324 -52.43 26.37 2.67
C ILE A 324 -52.81 27.82 3.09
N ARG A 325 -51.85 28.71 3.20
CA ARG A 325 -52.07 30.11 3.57
C ARG A 325 -52.91 30.87 2.54
N THR A 326 -52.66 30.62 1.26
CA THR A 326 -53.46 31.20 0.18
C THR A 326 -54.89 30.74 0.25
N GLN A 327 -55.14 29.43 0.48
CA GLN A 327 -56.51 28.90 0.63
C GLN A 327 -57.21 29.47 1.88
N ALA A 328 -56.52 29.57 3.01
CA ALA A 328 -57.07 30.22 4.21
C ALA A 328 -57.47 31.68 3.93
N SER A 329 -56.66 32.44 3.18
CA SER A 329 -56.95 33.80 2.77
C SER A 329 -58.16 33.91 1.83
N ILE A 330 -58.33 32.93 0.91
CA ILE A 330 -59.50 32.87 0.01
C ILE A 330 -60.78 32.58 0.81
N VAL A 331 -60.72 31.61 1.75
CA VAL A 331 -61.86 31.29 2.63
C VAL A 331 -62.35 32.54 3.41
N LYS A 332 -61.41 33.29 3.97
CA LYS A 332 -61.75 34.57 4.67
C LYS A 332 -62.49 35.55 3.79
N ARG A 333 -62.17 35.63 2.48
CA ARG A 333 -62.80 36.54 1.54
C ARG A 333 -64.21 36.06 1.08
N LEU A 334 -64.39 34.77 0.95
CA LEU A 334 -65.59 34.12 0.43
C LEU A 334 -66.68 33.94 1.50
N ALA A 335 -66.30 33.77 2.76
CA ALA A 335 -67.20 33.52 3.87
C ALA A 335 -66.85 34.43 5.07
N PRO A 336 -67.37 35.64 5.10
CA PRO A 336 -67.06 36.67 6.12
C PRO A 336 -67.69 36.42 7.50
N GLU A 337 -68.26 35.26 7.73
CA GLU A 337 -68.83 34.89 9.03
C GLU A 337 -67.78 34.84 10.10
N PRO A 338 -67.98 35.39 11.32
CA PRO A 338 -66.95 35.49 12.34
C PRO A 338 -66.30 34.12 12.73
N ALA A 339 -67.12 33.05 12.73
CA ALA A 339 -66.65 31.69 13.03
C ALA A 339 -65.73 31.16 11.94
N VAL A 340 -66.03 31.40 10.67
CA VAL A 340 -65.21 30.93 9.52
C VAL A 340 -63.93 31.73 9.43
N VAL A 341 -63.96 33.03 9.67
CA VAL A 341 -62.80 33.91 9.70
C VAL A 341 -61.89 33.50 10.84
N GLY A 342 -62.40 33.15 12.03
CA GLY A 342 -61.59 32.66 13.15
C GLY A 342 -60.91 31.32 12.88
N CYS A 343 -61.60 30.39 12.20
CA CYS A 343 -60.98 29.12 11.75
C CYS A 343 -59.86 29.35 10.72
N ALA A 344 -60.07 30.21 9.75
CA ALA A 344 -59.08 30.52 8.74
C ALA A 344 -57.85 31.23 9.31
N ASP A 345 -58.04 32.11 10.32
CA ASP A 345 -56.91 32.71 11.08
C ASP A 345 -56.12 31.68 11.86
N THR A 346 -56.81 30.72 12.44
CA THR A 346 -56.15 29.60 13.14
C THR A 346 -55.30 28.71 12.20
N ILE A 347 -55.86 28.42 11.00
CA ILE A 347 -55.14 27.65 9.97
C ILE A 347 -53.91 28.42 9.48
N ASP A 348 -54.01 29.73 9.20
CA ASP A 348 -52.89 30.55 8.78
C ASP A 348 -51.78 30.62 9.87
N ALA A 349 -52.16 30.81 11.13
CA ALA A 349 -51.25 30.84 12.27
C ALA A 349 -50.54 29.46 12.50
N LEU A 350 -51.28 28.34 12.31
CA LEU A 350 -50.71 27.01 12.40
C LEU A 350 -49.71 26.73 11.24
N ALA A 351 -50.09 27.10 10.02
CA ALA A 351 -49.25 26.98 8.85
C ALA A 351 -47.96 27.79 9.02
N LEU A 352 -48.03 29.01 9.57
CA LEU A 352 -46.85 29.81 9.87
C LEU A 352 -45.96 29.18 10.92
N ARG A 353 -46.50 28.63 11.99
CA ARG A 353 -45.71 27.91 13.02
C ARG A 353 -45.02 26.66 12.48
N VAL A 354 -45.68 25.92 11.59
CA VAL A 354 -45.06 24.76 10.92
C VAL A 354 -43.93 25.24 10.01
N TYR A 355 -44.15 26.34 9.26
CA TYR A 355 -43.12 26.94 8.43
C TYR A 355 -41.90 27.35 9.22
N ASP A 356 -42.10 28.10 10.32
CA ASP A 356 -41.03 28.57 11.19
C ASP A 356 -40.26 27.37 11.81
N GLY A 357 -40.98 26.36 12.31
CA GLY A 357 -40.36 25.16 12.88
C GLY A 357 -39.55 24.36 11.88
N VAL A 358 -40.05 24.19 10.64
CA VAL A 358 -39.28 23.49 9.57
C VAL A 358 -38.12 24.38 9.12
N HIS A 359 -38.33 25.69 9.00
CA HIS A 359 -37.29 26.66 8.63
C HIS A 359 -36.15 26.66 9.66
N ASP A 360 -36.46 26.58 10.97
CA ASP A 360 -35.45 26.49 12.03
C ASP A 360 -34.62 25.21 11.92
N VAL A 361 -35.26 24.05 11.68
CA VAL A 361 -34.59 22.79 11.46
C VAL A 361 -33.71 22.81 10.21
N LEU A 362 -34.26 23.36 9.10
CA LEU A 362 -33.50 23.47 7.84
C LEU A 362 -32.35 24.51 7.95
N THR A 363 -32.53 25.59 8.73
CA THR A 363 -31.47 26.57 8.98
C THR A 363 -30.36 25.98 9.86
N GLN A 364 -30.70 25.05 10.77
CA GLN A 364 -29.69 24.27 11.47
C GLN A 364 -28.91 23.36 10.51
N LEU A 365 -29.48 22.91 9.42
CA LEU A 365 -28.82 22.09 8.39
C LEU A 365 -28.10 22.95 7.33
N TRP A 366 -28.64 24.12 6.96
CA TRP A 366 -28.06 25.02 5.96
C TRP A 366 -28.20 26.50 6.34
N PRO A 367 -27.09 27.25 6.37
CA PRO A 367 -27.15 28.69 6.64
C PRO A 367 -27.77 29.46 5.48
N ALA A 368 -28.93 30.07 5.69
CA ALA A 368 -29.66 30.84 4.66
C ALA A 368 -28.80 31.98 4.05
N ALA A 369 -27.84 32.50 4.80
CA ALA A 369 -26.90 33.52 4.34
C ALA A 369 -26.08 33.11 3.13
N LEU A 370 -25.78 31.79 2.97
CA LEU A 370 -24.99 31.28 1.85
C LEU A 370 -25.77 31.23 0.51
N ASN A 371 -27.09 31.38 0.52
CA ASN A 371 -27.87 31.38 -0.72
C ASN A 371 -27.65 32.66 -1.57
N ASN A 372 -27.44 33.82 -0.91
CA ASN A 372 -27.43 35.11 -1.56
C ASN A 372 -26.16 35.93 -1.35
N LEU A 373 -25.23 35.46 -0.51
CA LEU A 373 -24.03 36.20 -0.15
C LEU A 373 -22.76 35.35 -0.41
N PRO A 374 -21.66 35.98 -0.85
CA PRO A 374 -20.34 35.36 -0.79
C PRO A 374 -20.04 34.90 0.64
N LEU A 375 -19.22 33.85 0.78
CA LEU A 375 -18.92 33.25 2.10
C LEU A 375 -18.36 34.29 3.10
N SER A 376 -17.49 35.17 2.66
CA SER A 376 -16.94 36.26 3.48
C SER A 376 -18.03 37.19 4.04
N ALA A 377 -19.00 37.54 3.20
CA ALA A 377 -20.12 38.39 3.60
C ALA A 377 -21.13 37.69 4.53
N ALA A 378 -21.36 36.37 4.27
CA ALA A 378 -22.18 35.53 5.13
C ALA A 378 -21.57 35.37 6.53
N VAL A 379 -20.26 35.15 6.62
CA VAL A 379 -19.55 35.09 7.92
C VAL A 379 -19.56 36.43 8.63
N ALA A 380 -19.39 37.52 7.90
CA ALA A 380 -19.50 38.89 8.48
C ALA A 380 -20.90 39.20 9.00
N ALA A 381 -21.95 38.73 8.33
CA ALA A 381 -23.35 38.87 8.79
C ALA A 381 -23.58 38.05 10.06
N MET A 382 -23.14 36.79 10.07
CA MET A 382 -23.23 35.90 11.22
C MET A 382 -22.52 36.47 12.46
N LEU A 383 -21.33 37.06 12.30
CA LEU A 383 -20.63 37.73 13.38
C LEU A 383 -21.45 38.88 13.98
N ARG A 384 -22.06 39.74 13.13
CA ARG A 384 -22.90 40.85 13.60
C ARG A 384 -24.16 40.42 14.37
N GLU A 385 -24.72 39.26 13.97
CA GLU A 385 -25.93 38.72 14.59
C GLU A 385 -25.63 37.96 15.90
N SER A 386 -24.48 37.28 15.95
CA SER A 386 -24.12 36.39 17.08
C SER A 386 -23.43 37.11 18.23
N LEU A 387 -22.84 38.28 18.00
CA LEU A 387 -22.09 38.99 19.02
C LEU A 387 -23.01 39.82 19.95
N PRO A 388 -22.68 39.94 21.25
CA PRO A 388 -23.38 40.75 22.19
C PRO A 388 -23.40 42.22 21.76
N GLN A 389 -24.57 42.90 21.91
CA GLN A 389 -24.72 44.31 21.51
C GLN A 389 -24.05 45.31 22.48
N ASP A 390 -23.60 44.85 23.64
CA ASP A 390 -22.99 45.66 24.69
C ASP A 390 -21.48 45.96 24.47
N ALA A 391 -20.95 45.67 23.29
CA ALA A 391 -19.57 45.85 22.91
C ALA A 391 -18.53 45.16 23.85
N SER A 392 -18.95 44.16 24.64
CA SER A 392 -18.05 43.42 25.53
C SER A 392 -17.08 42.53 24.76
N LEU A 393 -17.39 42.15 23.51
CA LEU A 393 -16.57 41.33 22.63
C LEU A 393 -16.33 42.03 21.28
N VAL A 394 -15.09 42.39 20.99
CA VAL A 394 -14.70 43.00 19.70
C VAL A 394 -14.23 41.90 18.74
N SER A 395 -14.81 41.85 17.55
CA SER A 395 -14.41 40.90 16.52
C SER A 395 -13.65 41.56 15.36
N SER A 396 -12.72 40.83 14.78
CA SER A 396 -12.05 41.17 13.52
C SER A 396 -12.16 40.02 12.53
N LEU A 397 -12.45 40.30 11.27
CA LEU A 397 -12.55 39.35 10.19
C LEU A 397 -11.57 39.71 9.07
N GLN A 398 -10.62 38.87 8.79
CA GLN A 398 -9.73 38.96 7.64
C GLN A 398 -10.01 37.75 6.72
N TRP A 399 -10.54 38.02 5.52
CA TRP A 399 -10.93 36.97 4.59
C TRP A 399 -10.27 37.19 3.24
N GLN A 400 -9.32 36.30 2.87
CA GLN A 400 -8.53 36.38 1.63
C GLN A 400 -8.71 35.11 0.77
N VAL A 401 -9.82 34.40 0.95
CA VAL A 401 -10.15 33.20 0.16
C VAL A 401 -11.20 33.58 -0.89
N PRO A 402 -10.89 33.47 -2.20
CA PRO A 402 -11.85 33.71 -3.28
C PRO A 402 -12.95 32.65 -3.30
N ASP A 403 -14.21 33.06 -3.51
CA ASP A 403 -15.36 32.15 -3.54
C ASP A 403 -15.33 31.18 -4.73
N GLU A 404 -14.62 31.53 -5.83
CA GLU A 404 -14.46 30.68 -7.03
C GLU A 404 -13.67 29.42 -6.79
N LEU A 405 -12.87 29.36 -5.71
CA LEU A 405 -12.09 28.19 -5.30
C LEU A 405 -12.84 27.30 -4.31
N LEU A 406 -14.06 27.68 -3.94
CA LEU A 406 -14.88 27.00 -2.96
C LEU A 406 -16.08 26.33 -3.64
N ASP A 407 -16.16 25.01 -3.55
CA ASP A 407 -17.41 24.32 -3.81
C ASP A 407 -18.41 24.55 -2.66
N GLU A 408 -19.67 24.20 -2.89
CA GLU A 408 -20.73 24.39 -1.89
C GLU A 408 -20.41 23.67 -0.57
N THR A 409 -19.79 22.48 -0.65
CA THR A 409 -19.41 21.68 0.53
C THR A 409 -18.36 22.39 1.38
N LEU A 410 -17.35 23.00 0.73
CA LEU A 410 -16.33 23.80 1.41
C LEU A 410 -16.94 25.07 2.02
N LYS A 411 -17.85 25.76 1.31
CA LYS A 411 -18.54 26.96 1.82
C LYS A 411 -19.32 26.66 3.09
N ILE A 412 -20.11 25.60 3.08
CA ILE A 412 -20.90 25.17 4.25
C ILE A 412 -19.97 24.79 5.40
N THR A 413 -18.96 23.98 5.12
CA THR A 413 -18.02 23.50 6.16
C THR A 413 -17.30 24.66 6.82
N LEU A 414 -16.76 25.61 6.05
CA LEU A 414 -16.10 26.80 6.57
C LEU A 414 -17.05 27.69 7.37
N TYR A 415 -18.28 27.92 6.87
CA TYR A 415 -19.30 28.69 7.59
C TYR A 415 -19.64 28.06 8.94
N ARG A 416 -19.85 26.72 8.98
CA ARG A 416 -20.16 25.99 10.21
C ARG A 416 -19.02 26.01 11.22
N VAL A 417 -17.79 25.90 10.74
CA VAL A 417 -16.61 26.04 11.60
C VAL A 417 -16.56 27.44 12.22
N CYS A 418 -16.84 28.49 11.43
CA CYS A 418 -16.91 29.83 11.94
C CYS A 418 -18.04 29.98 12.95
N GLN A 419 -19.24 29.48 12.65
CA GLN A 419 -20.44 29.55 13.50
C GLN A 419 -20.19 28.85 14.85
N GLU A 420 -19.69 27.63 14.84
CA GLU A 420 -19.41 26.88 16.05
C GLU A 420 -18.29 27.52 16.87
N GLY A 421 -17.21 27.99 16.19
CA GLY A 421 -16.12 28.72 16.85
C GLY A 421 -16.61 29.97 17.55
N VAL A 422 -17.42 30.80 16.88
CA VAL A 422 -18.02 32.01 17.45
C VAL A 422 -18.96 31.68 18.59
N THR A 423 -19.79 30.66 18.44
CA THR A 423 -20.72 30.20 19.50
C THR A 423 -19.94 29.74 20.74
N ASN A 424 -18.87 29.02 20.58
CA ASN A 424 -18.02 28.56 21.66
C ASN A 424 -17.35 29.72 22.41
N VAL A 425 -16.89 30.74 21.68
CA VAL A 425 -16.31 31.94 22.28
C VAL A 425 -17.38 32.71 23.07
N CYS A 426 -18.56 32.96 22.48
CA CYS A 426 -19.64 33.68 23.16
C CYS A 426 -20.16 32.98 24.43
N ARG A 427 -20.17 31.62 24.41
CA ARG A 427 -20.72 30.84 25.55
C ARG A 427 -19.71 30.51 26.62
N HIS A 428 -18.44 30.32 26.25
CA HIS A 428 -17.51 29.67 27.16
C HIS A 428 -16.20 30.43 27.40
N ALA A 429 -15.78 31.35 26.50
CA ALA A 429 -14.45 31.94 26.56
C ALA A 429 -14.33 33.11 27.55
N GLY A 430 -15.41 33.88 27.81
CA GLY A 430 -15.30 35.16 28.55
C GLY A 430 -14.31 36.12 27.89
N ALA A 431 -14.16 36.04 26.57
CA ALA A 431 -13.16 36.79 25.81
C ALA A 431 -13.65 38.22 25.54
N SER A 432 -12.70 39.13 25.40
CA SER A 432 -12.95 40.52 24.94
C SER A 432 -12.54 40.76 23.47
N ARG A 433 -11.81 39.80 22.88
CA ARG A 433 -11.38 39.89 21.46
C ARG A 433 -11.55 38.52 20.78
N LEU A 434 -12.06 38.59 19.52
CA LEU A 434 -12.21 37.43 18.65
C LEU A 434 -11.64 37.79 17.26
N GLU A 435 -10.76 36.93 16.75
CA GLU A 435 -10.09 37.15 15.46
C GLU A 435 -10.38 35.94 14.56
N LEU A 436 -10.92 36.20 13.36
CA LEU A 436 -11.10 35.22 12.28
C LEU A 436 -10.18 35.61 11.12
N ASP A 437 -9.30 34.69 10.72
CA ASP A 437 -8.37 34.87 9.61
C ASP A 437 -8.48 33.67 8.64
N ALA A 438 -8.90 33.93 7.42
CA ALA A 438 -9.01 32.94 6.35
C ALA A 438 -8.13 33.32 5.15
N ARG A 439 -7.17 32.50 4.79
CA ARG A 439 -6.23 32.76 3.70
C ARG A 439 -5.88 31.51 2.91
N LEU A 440 -5.40 31.72 1.66
CA LEU A 440 -4.84 30.67 0.84
C LEU A 440 -3.35 30.48 1.19
N GLN A 441 -2.97 29.21 1.45
CA GLN A 441 -1.58 28.83 1.64
C GLN A 441 -1.08 28.06 0.41
N PRO A 442 0.00 28.49 -0.24
CA PRO A 442 0.60 27.79 -1.36
C PRO A 442 1.20 26.47 -0.90
N ARG A 443 1.05 25.41 -1.70
CA ARG A 443 1.67 24.10 -1.46
C ARG A 443 2.56 23.73 -2.65
N LYS A 444 3.82 23.40 -2.40
CA LYS A 444 4.75 22.99 -3.47
C LYS A 444 4.23 21.72 -4.17
N GLY A 445 3.95 21.82 -5.48
CA GLY A 445 3.55 20.68 -6.32
C GLY A 445 2.11 20.17 -6.14
N ALA A 446 1.24 20.93 -5.45
CA ALA A 446 -0.18 20.59 -5.26
C ALA A 446 -1.06 21.84 -5.28
N ALA A 447 -2.38 21.66 -5.36
CA ALA A 447 -3.35 22.76 -5.24
C ALA A 447 -3.15 23.49 -3.90
N PRO A 448 -3.42 24.82 -3.86
CA PRO A 448 -3.33 25.60 -2.63
C PRO A 448 -4.28 25.05 -1.57
N GLN A 449 -4.04 25.40 -0.31
CA GLN A 449 -4.89 25.00 0.81
C GLN A 449 -5.51 26.24 1.44
N ILE A 450 -6.72 26.08 1.98
CA ILE A 450 -7.38 27.10 2.78
C ILE A 450 -6.92 26.93 4.22
N ALA A 451 -6.39 27.98 4.82
CA ALA A 451 -6.10 28.03 6.24
C ALA A 451 -7.08 29.01 6.90
N LEU A 452 -7.91 28.49 7.80
CA LEU A 452 -8.82 29.28 8.63
C LEU A 452 -8.35 29.21 10.08
N THR A 453 -8.16 30.35 10.71
CA THR A 453 -7.79 30.45 12.13
C THR A 453 -8.86 31.28 12.84
N ILE A 454 -9.35 30.76 13.98
CA ILE A 454 -10.29 31.45 14.87
C ILE A 454 -9.58 31.52 16.23
N ARG A 455 -9.34 32.74 16.72
CA ARG A 455 -8.60 32.98 17.98
C ARG A 455 -9.38 33.91 18.86
N ASP A 456 -9.44 33.58 20.14
CA ASP A 456 -9.93 34.45 21.20
C ASP A 456 -8.82 34.73 22.27
N ASN A 457 -9.08 35.68 23.13
CA ASN A 457 -8.22 36.03 24.27
C ASN A 457 -8.86 35.67 25.64
N GLY A 458 -9.75 34.68 25.65
CA GLY A 458 -10.47 34.28 26.85
C GLY A 458 -9.70 33.30 27.73
N VAL A 459 -10.45 32.58 28.56
CA VAL A 459 -9.88 31.64 29.55
C VAL A 459 -9.21 30.40 28.92
N GLY A 460 -9.39 30.16 27.60
CA GLY A 460 -8.91 28.95 26.93
C GLY A 460 -9.64 27.69 27.38
N PHE A 461 -9.00 26.55 27.21
CA PHE A 461 -9.51 25.23 27.62
C PHE A 461 -8.37 24.36 28.13
N ASP A 462 -8.68 23.40 29.01
CA ASP A 462 -7.72 22.40 29.49
C ASP A 462 -7.55 21.29 28.43
N ALA A 463 -6.41 21.29 27.75
CA ALA A 463 -6.13 20.36 26.64
C ALA A 463 -5.98 18.89 27.12
N GLU A 464 -5.64 18.65 28.39
CA GLU A 464 -5.42 17.29 28.93
C GLU A 464 -6.70 16.62 29.43
N ASN A 465 -7.70 17.40 29.89
CA ASN A 465 -8.94 16.89 30.47
C ASN A 465 -10.19 17.11 29.62
N HIS A 466 -10.08 17.76 28.47
CA HIS A 466 -11.22 18.12 27.65
C HIS A 466 -11.64 16.97 26.73
N GLN A 467 -12.73 16.27 27.08
CA GLN A 467 -13.44 15.45 26.09
C GLN A 467 -14.15 16.40 25.10
N PRO A 468 -13.84 16.32 23.80
CA PRO A 468 -14.48 17.19 22.80
C PRO A 468 -15.99 16.98 22.83
N GLY A 469 -16.73 18.06 23.06
CA GLY A 469 -18.20 18.05 22.98
C GLY A 469 -18.68 17.69 21.56
N TYR A 470 -19.96 17.42 21.41
CA TYR A 470 -20.58 17.02 20.13
C TYR A 470 -20.27 17.96 18.97
N GLY A 471 -20.20 19.29 19.22
CA GLY A 471 -19.88 20.30 18.22
C GLY A 471 -18.44 20.17 17.65
N LEU A 472 -17.46 20.03 18.54
CA LEU A 472 -16.05 19.87 18.17
C LEU A 472 -15.82 18.56 17.41
N ARG A 473 -16.46 17.49 17.85
CA ARG A 473 -16.37 16.18 17.19
C ARG A 473 -16.97 16.23 15.78
N GLY A 474 -18.15 16.83 15.61
CA GLY A 474 -18.80 17.02 14.32
C GLY A 474 -17.97 17.87 13.36
N MET A 475 -17.30 18.93 13.85
CA MET A 475 -16.36 19.71 13.04
C MET A 475 -15.17 18.86 12.60
N GLN A 476 -14.56 18.07 13.49
CA GLN A 476 -13.42 17.22 13.17
C GLN A 476 -13.78 16.17 12.13
N GLU A 477 -14.93 15.53 12.24
CA GLU A 477 -15.43 14.53 11.30
C GLU A 477 -15.63 15.13 9.90
N ARG A 478 -16.29 16.30 9.79
CA ARG A 478 -16.50 17.01 8.50
C ARG A 478 -15.19 17.44 7.85
N ILE A 479 -14.28 18.06 8.62
CA ILE A 479 -12.99 18.52 8.10
C ILE A 479 -12.15 17.33 7.63
N SER A 480 -12.14 16.23 8.38
CA SER A 480 -11.42 15.00 8.02
C SER A 480 -12.00 14.34 6.76
N ALA A 481 -13.34 14.35 6.59
CA ALA A 481 -14.01 13.84 5.40
C ALA A 481 -13.59 14.59 4.13
N LEU A 482 -13.30 15.88 4.23
CA LEU A 482 -12.79 16.71 3.13
C LEU A 482 -11.26 16.61 2.95
N GLY A 483 -10.60 15.75 3.74
CA GLY A 483 -9.15 15.58 3.68
C GLY A 483 -8.35 16.71 4.32
N GLY A 484 -9.03 17.50 5.15
CA GLY A 484 -8.43 18.56 5.95
C GLY A 484 -7.92 18.11 7.31
N SER A 485 -7.41 19.06 8.07
CA SER A 485 -6.98 18.87 9.46
C SER A 485 -7.50 19.98 10.34
N LEU A 486 -7.86 19.62 11.58
CA LEU A 486 -8.30 20.51 12.62
C LEU A 486 -7.32 20.43 13.80
N ARG A 487 -6.90 21.57 14.33
CA ARG A 487 -6.02 21.65 15.50
C ARG A 487 -6.55 22.68 16.49
N PHE A 488 -6.51 22.33 17.76
CA PHE A 488 -6.83 23.22 18.87
C PHE A 488 -5.58 23.49 19.69
N THR A 489 -5.38 24.74 20.07
CA THR A 489 -4.33 25.16 21.00
C THR A 489 -4.88 26.16 22.02
N ALA A 490 -4.32 26.14 23.23
CA ALA A 490 -4.78 26.97 24.35
C ALA A 490 -3.58 27.78 24.88
N GLU A 491 -3.11 28.75 24.10
CA GLU A 491 -2.03 29.65 24.50
C GLU A 491 -2.55 31.10 24.52
N GLY A 492 -2.87 31.60 25.72
CA GLY A 492 -3.41 32.96 25.91
C GLY A 492 -4.83 33.14 25.36
N GLY A 493 -5.68 32.14 25.47
CA GLY A 493 -7.03 32.01 24.94
C GLY A 493 -7.16 30.72 24.15
N ALA A 494 -8.26 30.49 23.41
CA ALA A 494 -8.39 29.35 22.52
C ALA A 494 -8.06 29.74 21.06
N CYS A 495 -7.37 28.85 20.37
CA CYS A 495 -7.07 28.99 18.94
C CYS A 495 -7.46 27.71 18.20
N LEU A 496 -8.41 27.86 17.28
CA LEU A 496 -8.88 26.83 16.35
C LEU A 496 -8.21 27.06 15.00
N SER A 497 -7.45 26.08 14.50
CA SER A 497 -6.80 26.14 13.20
C SER A 497 -7.31 25.02 12.30
N VAL A 498 -7.79 25.35 11.13
CA VAL A 498 -8.32 24.45 10.12
C VAL A 498 -7.52 24.58 8.83
N ILE A 499 -7.16 23.45 8.25
CA ILE A 499 -6.53 23.40 6.92
C ILE A 499 -7.39 22.50 6.04
N LEU A 500 -7.87 23.03 4.91
CA LEU A 500 -8.69 22.32 3.92
C LEU A 500 -8.04 22.39 2.53
N PRO A 501 -8.02 21.31 1.75
CA PRO A 501 -7.58 21.36 0.36
C PRO A 501 -8.63 22.12 -0.49
N THR A 502 -8.17 22.98 -1.42
CA THR A 502 -9.07 23.55 -2.45
C THR A 502 -9.40 22.48 -3.50
N VAL A 503 -10.54 22.60 -4.15
CA VAL A 503 -10.86 21.77 -5.32
C VAL A 503 -9.95 22.22 -6.47
N SER A 504 -9.25 21.27 -7.10
CA SER A 504 -8.43 21.60 -8.28
C SER A 504 -9.34 22.02 -9.42
N PRO A 505 -9.09 23.15 -10.11
CA PRO A 505 -9.92 23.62 -11.23
C PRO A 505 -10.06 22.62 -12.39
N ALA A 506 -9.30 21.54 -12.40
CA ALA A 506 -9.40 20.46 -13.38
C ALA A 506 -10.58 19.48 -13.15
N GLN A 507 -11.36 19.61 -12.07
CA GLN A 507 -12.49 18.72 -11.76
C GLN A 507 -13.86 19.40 -11.93
N THR A 508 -13.92 20.66 -12.35
CA THR A 508 -15.17 21.42 -12.53
C THR A 508 -15.67 21.40 -13.99
N GLN A 509 -15.02 20.66 -14.89
CA GLN A 509 -15.45 20.45 -16.27
C GLN A 509 -15.58 18.95 -16.56
N ASN A 510 -16.61 18.32 -16.02
CA ASN A 510 -17.24 17.11 -16.57
C ASN A 510 -18.67 17.02 -16.07
#